data_866c77f0d03cf9b7da7fe3bdc587fd5b
#
_entry.id   866c77f0d03cf9b7da7fe3bdc587fd5b
#
_cell.length_a   1.000
_cell.length_b   1.000
_cell.length_c   1.000
_cell.angle_alpha   90.00
_cell.angle_beta   90.00
_cell.angle_gamma   90.00
#
_symmetry.space_group_name_H-M   'P 1'
#
loop_
_entity.id
_entity.type
_entity.pdbx_description
1 polymer ?
#
loop_
_entity_poly.entity_id
_entity_poly.type
_entity_poly.pdbx_seq_one_letter_code
_entity_poly.pdbx_strand_id
1 'polypeptide(L)'
;MTDPGSSLFGAIDAGDIAAVDTLLANDRDLAAARDGDGVSAAMHALYRGQRAIAESIAAVLPELDVFEAAALGRVDRLRAQLAAQPALATTRSADGFTALHFPAFFGIGDAAGASRDLLAAGADVNARSENSMSVQPLHSATAGGHDDVVAVLIDAGADVDSRQPQGWTPLHAAAMNGSFRSVDRLLAAGADPAARNDVGTTAIELARAAGHDAIVALLSS
;
A
#
# COMPACT_ATOMS: atom_id res chain seq x y z
N MET A 1 4.46 -4.79 -36.31
CA MET A 1 3.22 -4.69 -35.53
C MET A 1 3.65 -4.73 -34.08
N THR A 2 3.44 -3.63 -33.35
CA THR A 2 3.67 -3.59 -31.90
C THR A 2 2.67 -4.54 -31.23
N ASP A 3 3.15 -5.32 -30.26
CA ASP A 3 2.30 -6.18 -29.44
C ASP A 3 1.25 -5.31 -28.73
N PRO A 4 -0.07 -5.67 -28.79
CA PRO A 4 -1.14 -4.87 -28.16
C PRO A 4 -0.92 -4.66 -26.66
N GLY A 5 -0.36 -5.66 -25.94
CA GLY A 5 0.02 -5.52 -24.53
C GLY A 5 1.08 -4.45 -24.33
N SER A 6 2.14 -4.44 -25.12
CA SER A 6 3.17 -3.38 -25.11
C SER A 6 2.57 -1.99 -25.36
N SER A 7 1.51 -1.88 -26.18
CA SER A 7 0.81 -0.63 -26.42
C SER A 7 0.03 -0.15 -25.20
N LEU A 8 -0.60 -1.07 -24.43
CA LEU A 8 -1.32 -0.74 -23.19
C LEU A 8 -0.35 -0.20 -22.12
N PHE A 9 0.75 -0.92 -21.84
CA PHE A 9 1.74 -0.47 -20.86
C PHE A 9 2.41 0.84 -21.26
N GLY A 10 2.65 1.06 -22.57
CA GLY A 10 3.15 2.33 -23.09
C GLY A 10 2.18 3.50 -22.85
N ALA A 11 0.87 3.28 -23.00
CA ALA A 11 -0.16 4.28 -22.69
C ALA A 11 -0.26 4.55 -21.19
N ILE A 12 -0.15 3.50 -20.36
CA ILE A 12 -0.08 3.64 -18.89
C ILE A 12 1.17 4.44 -18.51
N ASP A 13 2.34 4.10 -19.03
CA ASP A 13 3.59 4.82 -18.72
C ASP A 13 3.53 6.30 -19.11
N ALA A 14 2.82 6.62 -20.18
CA ALA A 14 2.58 8.00 -20.61
C ALA A 14 1.50 8.73 -19.79
N GLY A 15 0.72 8.02 -18.96
CA GLY A 15 -0.42 8.59 -18.25
C GLY A 15 -1.59 8.95 -19.16
N ASP A 16 -1.66 8.35 -20.36
CA ASP A 16 -2.67 8.65 -21.39
C ASP A 16 -3.92 7.78 -21.17
N ILE A 17 -4.82 8.24 -20.30
CA ILE A 17 -6.08 7.56 -20.01
C ILE A 17 -6.95 7.39 -21.26
N ALA A 18 -6.94 8.35 -22.20
CA ALA A 18 -7.76 8.28 -23.42
C ALA A 18 -7.25 7.17 -24.35
N ALA A 19 -5.92 7.00 -24.46
CA ALA A 19 -5.34 5.88 -25.18
C ALA A 19 -5.64 4.54 -24.51
N VAL A 20 -5.56 4.46 -23.18
CA VAL A 20 -5.94 3.26 -22.41
C VAL A 20 -7.39 2.89 -22.67
N ASP A 21 -8.32 3.84 -22.51
CA ASP A 21 -9.76 3.61 -22.72
C ASP A 21 -10.05 3.15 -24.16
N THR A 22 -9.36 3.73 -25.15
CA THR A 22 -9.49 3.34 -26.55
C THR A 22 -9.00 1.90 -26.79
N LEU A 23 -7.88 1.52 -26.22
CA LEU A 23 -7.32 0.16 -26.32
C LEU A 23 -8.27 -0.86 -25.69
N LEU A 24 -8.78 -0.58 -24.48
CA LEU A 24 -9.71 -1.45 -23.77
C LEU A 24 -11.10 -1.54 -24.42
N ALA A 25 -11.56 -0.49 -25.10
CA ALA A 25 -12.79 -0.52 -25.88
C ALA A 25 -12.68 -1.41 -27.11
N ASN A 26 -11.49 -1.48 -27.73
CA ASN A 26 -11.23 -2.34 -28.89
C ASN A 26 -10.96 -3.79 -28.50
N ASP A 27 -10.30 -4.02 -27.37
CA ASP A 27 -9.93 -5.33 -26.86
C ASP A 27 -9.93 -5.34 -25.32
N ARG A 28 -11.02 -5.84 -24.73
CA ARG A 28 -11.20 -5.90 -23.27
C ARG A 28 -10.23 -6.86 -22.58
N ASP A 29 -9.74 -7.87 -23.30
CA ASP A 29 -8.84 -8.87 -22.71
C ASP A 29 -7.47 -8.25 -22.37
N LEU A 30 -7.12 -7.11 -22.97
CA LEU A 30 -5.93 -6.34 -22.60
C LEU A 30 -5.93 -5.91 -21.13
N ALA A 31 -7.10 -5.73 -20.50
CA ALA A 31 -7.17 -5.39 -19.08
C ALA A 31 -6.50 -6.44 -18.17
N ALA A 32 -6.46 -7.71 -18.61
CA ALA A 32 -5.81 -8.81 -17.90
C ALA A 32 -4.30 -8.93 -18.20
N ALA A 33 -3.75 -8.04 -19.03
CA ALA A 33 -2.33 -8.07 -19.39
C ALA A 33 -1.43 -7.90 -18.14
N ARG A 34 -0.26 -8.55 -18.20
CA ARG A 34 0.80 -8.41 -17.20
C ARG A 34 2.07 -7.94 -17.88
N ASP A 35 2.86 -7.15 -17.17
CA ASP A 35 4.17 -6.70 -17.65
C ASP A 35 5.23 -7.81 -17.55
N GLY A 36 6.48 -7.48 -17.92
CA GLY A 36 7.60 -8.44 -17.92
C GLY A 36 7.92 -9.03 -16.54
N ASP A 37 7.51 -8.37 -15.46
CA ASP A 37 7.69 -8.81 -14.08
C ASP A 37 6.45 -9.53 -13.53
N GLY A 38 5.41 -9.71 -14.34
CA GLY A 38 4.17 -10.38 -13.97
C GLY A 38 3.17 -9.50 -13.21
N VAL A 39 3.43 -8.19 -13.11
CA VAL A 39 2.53 -7.21 -12.47
C VAL A 39 1.38 -6.91 -13.43
N SER A 40 0.13 -6.92 -12.94
CA SER A 40 -1.03 -6.62 -13.78
C SER A 40 -1.08 -5.15 -14.20
N ALA A 41 -1.75 -4.89 -15.32
CA ALA A 41 -1.88 -3.54 -15.87
C ALA A 41 -2.51 -2.55 -14.85
N ALA A 42 -3.50 -2.99 -14.07
CA ALA A 42 -4.11 -2.18 -13.01
C ALA A 42 -3.10 -1.83 -11.90
N MET A 43 -2.33 -2.83 -11.44
CA MET A 43 -1.29 -2.62 -10.42
C MET A 43 -0.14 -1.77 -10.95
N HIS A 44 0.28 -1.97 -12.21
CA HIS A 44 1.29 -1.14 -12.86
C HIS A 44 0.87 0.35 -12.88
N ALA A 45 -0.39 0.64 -13.22
CA ALA A 45 -0.93 1.99 -13.17
C ALA A 45 -0.93 2.57 -11.74
N LEU A 46 -1.27 1.76 -10.71
CA LEU A 46 -1.22 2.19 -9.31
C LEU A 46 0.19 2.54 -8.87
N TYR A 47 1.20 1.74 -9.23
CA TYR A 47 2.60 2.03 -8.91
C TYR A 47 3.13 3.32 -9.56
N ARG A 48 2.50 3.75 -10.67
CA ARG A 48 2.76 5.05 -11.32
C ARG A 48 1.95 6.21 -10.72
N GLY A 49 1.14 5.96 -9.67
CA GLY A 49 0.24 6.95 -9.09
C GLY A 49 -0.97 7.30 -9.97
N GLN A 50 -1.25 6.49 -11.00
CA GLN A 50 -2.27 6.75 -12.00
C GLN A 50 -3.59 6.06 -11.64
N ARG A 51 -4.17 6.48 -10.52
CA ARG A 51 -5.38 5.88 -9.98
C ARG A 51 -6.54 5.82 -11.00
N ALA A 52 -6.76 6.88 -11.77
CA ALA A 52 -7.85 6.92 -12.74
C ALA A 52 -7.70 5.84 -13.83
N ILE A 53 -6.47 5.60 -14.30
CA ILE A 53 -6.16 4.54 -15.26
C ILE A 53 -6.39 3.16 -14.63
N ALA A 54 -5.92 2.95 -13.39
CA ALA A 54 -6.14 1.69 -12.69
C ALA A 54 -7.63 1.38 -12.50
N GLU A 55 -8.44 2.39 -12.15
CA GLU A 55 -9.89 2.28 -12.02
C GLU A 55 -10.57 1.96 -13.36
N SER A 56 -10.12 2.58 -14.47
CA SER A 56 -10.62 2.29 -15.82
C SER A 56 -10.33 0.84 -16.23
N ILE A 57 -9.11 0.36 -16.00
CA ILE A 57 -8.71 -1.03 -16.26
C ILE A 57 -9.56 -1.99 -15.40
N ALA A 58 -9.66 -1.72 -14.09
CA ALA A 58 -10.43 -2.55 -13.16
C ALA A 58 -11.92 -2.63 -13.48
N ALA A 59 -12.49 -1.57 -14.12
CA ALA A 59 -13.89 -1.53 -14.50
C ALA A 59 -14.24 -2.52 -15.63
N VAL A 60 -13.29 -2.88 -16.47
CA VAL A 60 -13.49 -3.81 -17.59
C VAL A 60 -13.06 -5.24 -17.27
N LEU A 61 -12.29 -5.45 -16.20
CA LEU A 61 -11.91 -6.78 -15.75
C LEU A 61 -13.15 -7.55 -15.25
N PRO A 62 -13.37 -8.79 -15.70
CA PRO A 62 -14.45 -9.63 -15.20
C PRO A 62 -14.28 -9.95 -13.72
N GLU A 63 -13.04 -10.20 -13.31
CA GLU A 63 -12.65 -10.46 -11.93
C GLU A 63 -11.32 -9.75 -11.63
N LEU A 64 -11.23 -9.15 -10.45
CA LEU A 64 -9.96 -8.67 -9.88
C LEU A 64 -9.30 -9.83 -9.13
N ASP A 65 -7.99 -9.91 -9.15
CA ASP A 65 -7.30 -10.79 -8.23
C ASP A 65 -7.31 -10.20 -6.79
N VAL A 66 -6.81 -10.99 -5.82
CA VAL A 66 -6.82 -10.58 -4.39
C VAL A 66 -6.00 -9.30 -4.16
N PHE A 67 -4.92 -9.12 -4.92
CA PHE A 67 -4.03 -7.97 -4.78
C PHE A 67 -4.67 -6.71 -5.35
N GLU A 68 -5.29 -6.81 -6.52
CA GLU A 68 -6.04 -5.72 -7.16
C GLU A 68 -7.25 -5.31 -6.32
N ALA A 69 -8.02 -6.30 -5.82
CA ALA A 69 -9.16 -6.04 -4.96
C ALA A 69 -8.75 -5.34 -3.65
N ALA A 70 -7.63 -5.77 -3.05
CA ALA A 70 -7.06 -5.15 -1.85
C ALA A 70 -6.53 -3.74 -2.13
N ALA A 71 -5.76 -3.56 -3.22
CA ALA A 71 -5.15 -2.28 -3.60
C ALA A 71 -6.19 -1.19 -3.90
N LEU A 72 -7.30 -1.58 -4.54
CA LEU A 72 -8.39 -0.68 -4.93
C LEU A 72 -9.48 -0.55 -3.85
N GLY A 73 -9.32 -1.21 -2.70
CA GLY A 73 -10.30 -1.19 -1.61
C GLY A 73 -11.68 -1.73 -2.01
N ARG A 74 -11.71 -2.74 -2.90
CA ARG A 74 -12.94 -3.40 -3.37
C ARG A 74 -13.38 -4.48 -2.37
N VAL A 75 -13.79 -4.02 -1.18
CA VAL A 75 -14.03 -4.85 0.00
C VAL A 75 -14.99 -6.01 -0.26
N ASP A 76 -16.08 -5.78 -1.00
CA ASP A 76 -17.07 -6.84 -1.27
C ASP A 76 -16.47 -7.96 -2.12
N ARG A 77 -15.67 -7.61 -3.14
CA ARG A 77 -14.97 -8.60 -3.99
C ARG A 77 -13.88 -9.33 -3.20
N LEU A 78 -13.09 -8.59 -2.44
CA LEU A 78 -12.05 -9.14 -1.56
C LEU A 78 -12.64 -10.15 -0.56
N ARG A 79 -13.73 -9.78 0.11
CA ARG A 79 -14.43 -10.64 1.08
C ARG A 79 -14.95 -11.93 0.43
N ALA A 80 -15.54 -11.83 -0.76
CA ALA A 80 -16.01 -13.01 -1.49
C ALA A 80 -14.86 -13.97 -1.83
N GLN A 81 -13.71 -13.45 -2.26
CA GLN A 81 -12.51 -14.26 -2.56
C GLN A 81 -11.95 -14.90 -1.30
N LEU A 82 -11.80 -14.14 -0.21
CA LEU A 82 -11.30 -14.66 1.06
C LEU A 82 -12.24 -15.69 1.70
N ALA A 83 -13.55 -15.54 1.52
CA ALA A 83 -14.52 -16.55 1.96
C ALA A 83 -14.41 -17.85 1.18
N ALA A 84 -14.15 -17.78 -0.14
CA ALA A 84 -13.94 -18.96 -1.00
C ALA A 84 -12.58 -19.61 -0.77
N GLN A 85 -11.53 -18.80 -0.58
CA GLN A 85 -10.15 -19.26 -0.45
C GLN A 85 -9.40 -18.39 0.61
N PRO A 86 -9.53 -18.71 1.91
CA PRO A 86 -8.88 -17.94 2.98
C PRO A 86 -7.35 -17.84 2.84
N ALA A 87 -6.71 -18.84 2.24
CA ALA A 87 -5.28 -18.87 2.01
C ALA A 87 -4.77 -17.70 1.13
N LEU A 88 -5.64 -17.05 0.35
CA LEU A 88 -5.29 -15.85 -0.42
C LEU A 88 -4.76 -14.71 0.46
N ALA A 89 -5.21 -14.63 1.73
CA ALA A 89 -4.73 -13.62 2.67
C ALA A 89 -3.23 -13.67 2.95
N THR A 90 -2.62 -14.84 2.78
CA THR A 90 -1.18 -15.09 3.04
C THR A 90 -0.35 -15.22 1.77
N THR A 91 -0.96 -15.13 0.59
CA THR A 91 -0.24 -15.22 -0.69
C THR A 91 0.60 -13.98 -0.95
N ARG A 92 1.57 -14.14 -1.85
CA ARG A 92 2.44 -13.05 -2.29
C ARG A 92 2.25 -12.78 -3.77
N SER A 93 2.31 -11.50 -4.11
CA SER A 93 2.34 -11.04 -5.49
C SER A 93 3.70 -11.33 -6.14
N ALA A 94 3.79 -11.16 -7.45
CA ALA A 94 5.01 -11.37 -8.22
C ALA A 94 6.19 -10.51 -7.73
N ASP A 95 5.91 -9.31 -7.20
CA ASP A 95 6.89 -8.37 -6.64
C ASP A 95 7.15 -8.55 -5.12
N GLY A 96 6.66 -9.67 -4.54
CA GLY A 96 6.98 -10.13 -3.20
C GLY A 96 6.20 -9.49 -2.05
N PHE A 97 5.12 -8.74 -2.33
CA PHE A 97 4.24 -8.18 -1.30
C PHE A 97 3.13 -9.17 -0.91
N THR A 98 2.68 -9.17 0.34
CA THR A 98 1.43 -9.82 0.73
C THR A 98 0.23 -8.93 0.38
N ALA A 99 -0.96 -9.53 0.30
CA ALA A 99 -2.19 -8.78 0.01
C ALA A 99 -2.41 -7.60 0.99
N LEU A 100 -1.96 -7.71 2.24
CA LEU A 100 -2.11 -6.67 3.27
C LEU A 100 -1.22 -5.43 3.02
N HIS A 101 -0.13 -5.55 2.28
CA HIS A 101 0.70 -4.40 1.91
C HIS A 101 -0.03 -3.41 1.00
N PHE A 102 -0.94 -3.88 0.15
CA PHE A 102 -1.56 -3.05 -0.88
C PHE A 102 -2.54 -1.99 -0.33
N PRO A 103 -3.52 -2.33 0.54
CA PRO A 103 -4.34 -1.30 1.17
C PRO A 103 -3.51 -0.36 2.06
N ALA A 104 -2.43 -0.89 2.67
CA ALA A 104 -1.51 -0.09 3.47
C ALA A 104 -0.69 0.88 2.62
N PHE A 105 -0.29 0.50 1.41
CA PHE A 105 0.53 1.32 0.52
C PHE A 105 -0.29 2.36 -0.25
N PHE A 106 -1.45 1.96 -0.81
CA PHE A 106 -2.22 2.81 -1.70
C PHE A 106 -3.31 3.63 -1.00
N GLY A 107 -3.90 3.15 0.09
CA GLY A 107 -4.95 3.84 0.83
C GLY A 107 -6.21 4.17 0.03
N ILE A 108 -6.53 3.37 -1.01
CA ILE A 108 -7.62 3.64 -1.95
C ILE A 108 -8.92 2.98 -1.49
N GLY A 109 -10.05 3.64 -1.75
CA GLY A 109 -11.37 3.12 -1.42
C GLY A 109 -11.53 2.86 0.08
N ASP A 110 -12.08 1.71 0.47
CA ASP A 110 -12.12 1.28 1.86
C ASP A 110 -10.88 0.43 2.21
N ALA A 111 -9.71 1.06 2.19
CA ALA A 111 -8.44 0.40 2.51
C ALA A 111 -8.42 -0.15 3.95
N ALA A 112 -9.03 0.55 4.90
CA ALA A 112 -9.14 0.09 6.27
C ALA A 112 -10.05 -1.14 6.40
N GLY A 113 -11.15 -1.19 5.64
CA GLY A 113 -12.02 -2.37 5.53
C GLY A 113 -11.28 -3.55 4.89
N ALA A 114 -10.57 -3.33 3.80
CA ALA A 114 -9.76 -4.35 3.13
C ALA A 114 -8.69 -4.92 4.09
N SER A 115 -8.02 -4.06 4.86
CA SER A 115 -7.04 -4.49 5.86
C SER A 115 -7.68 -5.36 6.95
N ARG A 116 -8.85 -4.98 7.47
CA ARG A 116 -9.59 -5.78 8.47
C ARG A 116 -10.00 -7.14 7.92
N ASP A 117 -10.51 -7.21 6.69
CA ASP A 117 -10.94 -8.47 6.09
C ASP A 117 -9.74 -9.42 5.84
N LEU A 118 -8.60 -8.89 5.38
CA LEU A 118 -7.36 -9.66 5.21
C LEU A 118 -6.84 -10.21 6.55
N LEU A 119 -6.81 -9.37 7.59
CA LEU A 119 -6.38 -9.77 8.94
C LEU A 119 -7.33 -10.83 9.53
N ALA A 120 -8.63 -10.67 9.36
CA ALA A 120 -9.63 -11.66 9.79
C ALA A 120 -9.49 -12.99 9.06
N ALA A 121 -9.00 -12.97 7.80
CA ALA A 121 -8.70 -14.18 7.02
C ALA A 121 -7.32 -14.79 7.31
N GLY A 122 -6.56 -14.21 8.26
CA GLY A 122 -5.29 -14.77 8.73
C GLY A 122 -4.04 -14.15 8.09
N ALA A 123 -4.14 -12.96 7.47
CA ALA A 123 -2.95 -12.24 7.05
C ALA A 123 -2.04 -11.93 8.26
N ASP A 124 -0.74 -12.14 8.09
CA ASP A 124 0.24 -11.75 9.10
C ASP A 124 0.44 -10.22 9.06
N VAL A 125 0.04 -9.54 10.15
CA VAL A 125 0.17 -8.08 10.30
C VAL A 125 1.62 -7.61 10.20
N ASN A 126 2.57 -8.47 10.56
CA ASN A 126 4.00 -8.19 10.58
C ASN A 126 4.77 -8.82 9.40
N ALA A 127 4.05 -9.34 8.39
CA ALA A 127 4.69 -9.92 7.21
C ALA A 127 5.66 -8.93 6.56
N ARG A 128 6.90 -9.35 6.30
CA ARG A 128 7.86 -8.56 5.53
C ARG A 128 7.71 -8.85 4.05
N SER A 129 7.82 -7.83 3.21
CA SER A 129 7.91 -8.03 1.75
C SER A 129 9.20 -8.79 1.40
N GLU A 130 9.10 -9.68 0.39
CA GLU A 130 10.22 -10.50 -0.11
C GLU A 130 10.91 -9.81 -1.30
N ASN A 131 11.15 -8.52 -1.18
CA ASN A 131 11.89 -7.71 -2.14
C ASN A 131 12.94 -6.86 -1.39
N SER A 132 13.70 -6.05 -2.13
CA SER A 132 14.75 -5.20 -1.55
C SER A 132 14.25 -4.17 -0.54
N MET A 133 12.94 -3.86 -0.54
CA MET A 133 12.33 -2.92 0.41
C MET A 133 12.21 -3.51 1.81
N SER A 134 11.98 -4.83 1.94
CA SER A 134 11.84 -5.56 3.22
C SER A 134 10.97 -4.82 4.25
N VAL A 135 9.85 -4.27 3.78
CA VAL A 135 8.91 -3.47 4.59
C VAL A 135 7.80 -4.33 5.16
N GLN A 136 7.20 -3.89 6.25
CA GLN A 136 5.95 -4.42 6.79
C GLN A 136 4.77 -3.52 6.39
N PRO A 137 3.50 -3.99 6.46
CA PRO A 137 2.33 -3.17 6.13
C PRO A 137 2.27 -1.85 6.90
N LEU A 138 2.67 -1.82 8.19
CA LEU A 138 2.67 -0.61 9.01
C LEU A 138 3.64 0.46 8.47
N HIS A 139 4.81 0.07 7.93
CA HIS A 139 5.71 1.02 7.28
C HIS A 139 5.06 1.63 6.03
N SER A 140 4.40 0.82 5.22
CA SER A 140 3.70 1.28 4.02
C SER A 140 2.59 2.27 4.37
N ALA A 141 1.77 1.95 5.39
CA ALA A 141 0.66 2.80 5.83
C ALA A 141 1.14 4.15 6.39
N THR A 142 2.19 4.16 7.20
CA THR A 142 2.76 5.40 7.74
C THR A 142 3.46 6.24 6.67
N ALA A 143 4.17 5.61 5.73
CA ALA A 143 4.77 6.30 4.60
C ALA A 143 3.74 6.91 3.65
N GLY A 144 2.59 6.25 3.46
CA GLY A 144 1.47 6.74 2.67
C GLY A 144 0.58 7.77 3.39
N GLY A 145 0.74 7.94 4.71
CA GLY A 145 -0.12 8.82 5.51
C GLY A 145 -1.56 8.29 5.68
N HIS A 146 -1.75 6.97 5.64
CA HIS A 146 -3.06 6.34 5.71
C HIS A 146 -3.48 6.05 7.16
N ASP A 147 -3.82 7.11 7.91
CA ASP A 147 -4.10 7.07 9.35
C ASP A 147 -5.10 5.98 9.78
N ASP A 148 -6.15 5.76 8.98
CA ASP A 148 -7.17 4.76 9.30
C ASP A 148 -6.64 3.32 9.14
N VAL A 149 -5.75 3.08 8.17
CA VAL A 149 -5.06 1.79 8.00
C VAL A 149 -4.03 1.59 9.11
N VAL A 150 -3.27 2.64 9.47
CA VAL A 150 -2.34 2.63 10.61
C VAL A 150 -3.06 2.18 11.88
N ALA A 151 -4.24 2.75 12.16
CA ALA A 151 -5.04 2.37 13.33
C ALA A 151 -5.42 0.87 13.29
N VAL A 152 -5.90 0.38 12.15
CA VAL A 152 -6.28 -1.04 11.99
C VAL A 152 -5.08 -1.97 12.22
N LEU A 153 -3.91 -1.64 11.69
CA LEU A 153 -2.71 -2.46 11.83
C LEU A 153 -2.21 -2.48 13.29
N ILE A 154 -2.20 -1.33 13.97
CA ILE A 154 -1.83 -1.25 15.39
C ILE A 154 -2.80 -2.06 16.25
N ASP A 155 -4.11 -1.94 16.03
CA ASP A 155 -5.14 -2.69 16.76
C ASP A 155 -5.01 -4.21 16.56
N ALA A 156 -4.44 -4.63 15.42
CA ALA A 156 -4.14 -6.03 15.10
C ALA A 156 -2.77 -6.51 15.62
N GLY A 157 -2.03 -5.70 16.38
CA GLY A 157 -0.74 -6.06 16.97
C GLY A 157 0.46 -5.88 16.05
N ALA A 158 0.43 -4.89 15.16
CA ALA A 158 1.61 -4.53 14.39
C ALA A 158 2.77 -4.09 15.30
N ASP A 159 3.99 -4.50 14.96
CA ASP A 159 5.21 -4.08 15.65
C ASP A 159 5.52 -2.61 15.34
N VAL A 160 5.22 -1.73 16.29
CA VAL A 160 5.34 -0.27 16.15
C VAL A 160 6.77 0.23 16.11
N ASP A 161 7.73 -0.59 16.56
CA ASP A 161 9.17 -0.29 16.55
C ASP A 161 9.96 -1.08 15.49
N SER A 162 9.24 -1.81 14.62
CA SER A 162 9.87 -2.54 13.54
C SER A 162 10.73 -1.61 12.68
N ARG A 163 11.88 -2.14 12.21
CA ARG A 163 12.82 -1.38 11.39
C ARG A 163 12.82 -1.89 9.95
N GLN A 164 12.67 -0.98 9.01
CA GLN A 164 12.95 -1.23 7.60
C GLN A 164 14.42 -0.89 7.28
N PRO A 165 14.92 -1.14 6.05
CA PRO A 165 16.26 -0.73 5.65
C PRO A 165 16.54 0.74 5.98
N GLN A 166 17.79 1.04 6.34
CA GLN A 166 18.26 2.34 6.86
C GLN A 166 17.76 2.66 8.29
N GLY A 167 17.22 1.67 9.02
CA GLY A 167 16.83 1.80 10.42
C GLY A 167 15.57 2.62 10.68
N TRP A 168 14.76 2.93 9.63
CA TRP A 168 13.54 3.69 9.80
C TRP A 168 12.46 2.89 10.52
N THR A 169 11.80 3.52 11.50
CA THR A 169 10.61 2.98 12.15
C THR A 169 9.34 3.63 11.57
N PRO A 170 8.14 3.07 11.82
CA PRO A 170 6.87 3.71 11.46
C PRO A 170 6.74 5.15 11.97
N LEU A 171 7.27 5.41 13.19
CA LEU A 171 7.23 6.74 13.80
C LEU A 171 8.06 7.78 13.02
N HIS A 172 9.20 7.39 12.45
CA HIS A 172 9.98 8.27 11.58
C HIS A 172 9.19 8.71 10.36
N ALA A 173 8.53 7.78 9.68
CA ALA A 173 7.74 8.07 8.48
C ALA A 173 6.53 8.94 8.81
N ALA A 174 5.78 8.61 9.85
CA ALA A 174 4.61 9.40 10.28
C ALA A 174 4.98 10.82 10.67
N ALA A 175 6.09 11.00 11.38
CA ALA A 175 6.58 12.32 11.81
C ALA A 175 7.06 13.17 10.61
N MET A 176 7.77 12.57 9.66
CA MET A 176 8.22 13.25 8.44
C MET A 176 7.05 13.69 7.57
N ASN A 177 6.00 12.88 7.47
CA ASN A 177 4.83 13.16 6.63
C ASN A 177 3.80 14.10 7.29
N GLY A 178 3.98 14.47 8.56
CA GLY A 178 3.03 15.34 9.25
C GLY A 178 1.73 14.64 9.68
N SER A 179 1.71 13.31 9.74
CA SER A 179 0.54 12.52 10.13
C SER A 179 0.35 12.52 11.64
N PHE A 180 -0.22 13.60 12.20
CA PHE A 180 -0.40 13.75 13.65
C PHE A 180 -1.16 12.57 14.27
N ARG A 181 -2.24 12.10 13.64
CA ARG A 181 -3.04 10.96 14.12
C ARG A 181 -2.23 9.67 14.19
N SER A 182 -1.40 9.39 13.18
CA SER A 182 -0.51 8.22 13.18
C SER A 182 0.57 8.32 14.24
N VAL A 183 1.18 9.51 14.44
CA VAL A 183 2.17 9.74 15.51
C VAL A 183 1.55 9.49 16.88
N ASP A 184 0.39 10.09 17.17
CA ASP A 184 -0.34 9.91 18.42
C ASP A 184 -0.67 8.42 18.69
N ARG A 185 -1.19 7.71 17.68
CA ARG A 185 -1.50 6.28 17.79
C ARG A 185 -0.27 5.41 18.01
N LEU A 186 0.84 5.69 17.33
CA LEU A 186 2.10 4.97 17.48
C LEU A 186 2.66 5.14 18.89
N LEU A 187 2.67 6.39 19.42
CA LEU A 187 3.10 6.67 20.79
C LEU A 187 2.19 5.98 21.83
N ALA A 188 0.87 6.07 21.65
CA ALA A 188 -0.08 5.38 22.52
C ALA A 188 0.08 3.85 22.50
N ALA A 189 0.58 3.28 21.40
CA ALA A 189 0.91 1.87 21.27
C ALA A 189 2.33 1.50 21.76
N GLY A 190 3.09 2.47 22.28
CA GLY A 190 4.39 2.26 22.89
C GLY A 190 5.59 2.41 21.95
N ALA A 191 5.42 3.05 20.78
CA ALA A 191 6.56 3.35 19.91
C ALA A 191 7.62 4.20 20.62
N ASP A 192 8.90 3.86 20.45
CA ASP A 192 10.03 4.58 21.06
C ASP A 192 10.26 5.94 20.36
N PRO A 193 9.96 7.09 21.02
CA PRO A 193 10.18 8.41 20.44
C PRO A 193 11.67 8.77 20.30
N ALA A 194 12.55 8.07 21.01
CA ALA A 194 14.01 8.26 20.97
C ALA A 194 14.70 7.38 19.93
N ALA A 195 13.96 6.50 19.23
CA ALA A 195 14.51 5.64 18.20
C ALA A 195 15.29 6.46 17.17
N ARG A 196 16.49 5.97 16.79
CA ARG A 196 17.34 6.60 15.77
C ARG A 196 17.43 5.69 14.55
N ASN A 197 17.33 6.27 13.37
CA ASN A 197 17.67 5.57 12.14
C ASN A 197 19.21 5.42 11.99
N ASP A 198 19.67 4.77 10.91
CA ASP A 198 21.10 4.46 10.74
C ASP A 198 22.00 5.69 10.55
N VAL A 199 21.42 6.86 10.20
CA VAL A 199 22.17 8.13 10.18
C VAL A 199 22.04 8.93 11.48
N GLY A 200 21.43 8.32 12.51
CA GLY A 200 21.31 8.90 13.86
C GLY A 200 20.14 9.87 14.04
N THR A 201 19.25 10.02 13.05
CA THR A 201 18.13 10.96 13.08
C THR A 201 16.94 10.35 13.82
N THR A 202 16.24 11.15 14.64
CA THR A 202 15.03 10.81 15.36
C THR A 202 13.76 11.33 14.66
N ALA A 203 12.59 10.80 15.05
CA ALA A 203 11.30 11.24 14.53
C ALA A 203 11.05 12.76 14.77
N ILE A 204 11.42 13.29 15.96
CA ILE A 204 11.26 14.72 16.27
C ILE A 204 12.16 15.61 15.40
N GLU A 205 13.37 15.14 15.05
CA GLU A 205 14.26 15.89 14.16
C GLU A 205 13.69 15.95 12.73
N LEU A 206 13.06 14.86 12.26
CA LEU A 206 12.37 14.81 10.96
C LEU A 206 11.15 15.74 10.95
N ALA A 207 10.30 15.69 11.99
CA ALA A 207 9.14 16.58 12.11
C ALA A 207 9.56 18.05 12.09
N ARG A 208 10.64 18.39 12.82
CA ARG A 208 11.17 19.78 12.87
C ARG A 208 11.70 20.23 11.50
N ALA A 209 12.43 19.35 10.81
CA ALA A 209 12.95 19.66 9.47
C ALA A 209 11.82 19.83 8.42
N ALA A 210 10.70 19.12 8.60
CA ALA A 210 9.52 19.24 7.75
C ALA A 210 8.54 20.35 8.17
N GLY A 211 8.77 21.06 9.30
CA GLY A 211 7.93 22.15 9.77
C GLY A 211 6.63 21.69 10.44
N HIS A 212 6.58 20.48 11.00
CA HIS A 212 5.40 19.93 11.66
C HIS A 212 5.38 20.22 13.16
N ASP A 213 5.19 21.51 13.53
CA ASP A 213 5.30 22.01 14.92
C ASP A 213 4.40 21.25 15.92
N ALA A 214 3.18 20.87 15.51
CA ALA A 214 2.27 20.11 16.37
C ALA A 214 2.85 18.73 16.74
N ILE A 215 3.52 18.06 15.79
CA ILE A 215 4.19 16.76 16.02
C ILE A 215 5.43 16.96 16.89
N VAL A 216 6.19 18.05 16.65
CA VAL A 216 7.35 18.40 17.50
C VAL A 216 6.90 18.59 18.95
N ALA A 217 5.79 19.29 19.19
CA ALA A 217 5.24 19.48 20.54
C ALA A 217 4.83 18.13 21.17
N LEU A 218 4.14 17.26 20.40
CA LEU A 218 3.71 15.94 20.86
C LEU A 218 4.90 15.03 21.22
N LEU A 219 5.96 15.03 20.41
CA LEU A 219 7.16 14.22 20.65
C LEU A 219 8.09 14.79 21.73
N SER A 220 7.82 15.99 22.23
CA SER A 220 8.59 16.65 23.31
C SER A 220 7.94 16.48 24.67
N SER A 221 6.72 15.94 24.73
CA SER A 221 5.96 15.76 25.98
C SER A 221 6.32 14.45 26.68
#